data_735bb279db17aa003498e7fa623fc8af
#
_entry.id   735bb279db17aa003498e7fa623fc8af
#
_cell.length_a   1.000
_cell.length_b   1.000
_cell.length_c   1.000
_cell.angle_alpha   90.00
_cell.angle_beta   90.00
_cell.angle_gamma   90.00
#
_symmetry.space_group_name_H-M   'P 1'
#
loop_
_entity.id
_entity.type
_entity.pdbx_description
1 polymer ?
#
loop_
_entity_poly.entity_id
_entity_poly.type
_entity_poly.pdbx_seq_one_letter_code
_entity_poly.pdbx_strand_id
1 'polypeptide(L)'
;MDKEAGTITIADNGIGMTRDEVIENLGTIAKSGTAAFLESLTGDQKKDSQLIGQFGVGFYSAFIVADRVEVHTRKAGEPADSGVMWESHGESEFSIEPRARDERGTSITLFLKPDCTDFADDWRVRSVIKKYSDHISVPVEMLKPAAPAADDEESDETE
;
A
#
# COMPACT_ATOMS: atom_id res chain seq x y z
N MET A 1 9.27 -3.68 2.94
CA MET A 1 9.08 -5.14 2.96
C MET A 1 9.84 -5.69 4.12
N ASP A 2 9.30 -6.66 4.77
CA ASP A 2 9.96 -7.40 5.86
C ASP A 2 9.93 -8.88 5.50
N LYS A 3 11.10 -9.42 5.20
CA LYS A 3 11.25 -10.82 4.77
C LYS A 3 11.06 -11.80 5.93
N GLU A 4 11.45 -11.41 7.14
CA GLU A 4 11.31 -12.25 8.35
C GLU A 4 9.85 -12.32 8.77
N ALA A 5 9.14 -11.19 8.73
CA ALA A 5 7.70 -11.13 9.01
C ALA A 5 6.84 -11.64 7.85
N GLY A 6 7.41 -11.85 6.65
CA GLY A 6 6.65 -12.25 5.46
C GLY A 6 5.66 -11.17 5.00
N THR A 7 6.02 -9.89 5.08
CA THR A 7 5.10 -8.80 4.78
C THR A 7 5.60 -7.88 3.66
N ILE A 8 4.64 -7.36 2.89
CA ILE A 8 4.85 -6.26 1.95
C ILE A 8 3.92 -5.13 2.32
N THR A 9 4.46 -3.93 2.53
CA THR A 9 3.67 -2.73 2.76
C THR A 9 3.80 -1.78 1.59
N ILE A 10 2.66 -1.33 1.07
CA ILE A 10 2.53 -0.33 0.02
C ILE A 10 1.82 0.86 0.63
N ALA A 11 2.42 2.03 0.54
CA ALA A 11 1.86 3.25 1.14
C ALA A 11 1.81 4.38 0.12
N ASP A 12 0.80 5.21 0.24
CA ASP A 12 0.64 6.45 -0.51
C ASP A 12 0.35 7.63 0.41
N ASN A 13 0.56 8.83 -0.09
CA ASN A 13 0.20 10.10 0.54
C ASN A 13 -1.01 10.75 -0.16
N GLY A 14 -1.90 9.95 -0.70
CA GLY A 14 -3.09 10.36 -1.43
C GLY A 14 -4.18 10.97 -0.54
N ILE A 15 -5.40 10.98 -1.04
CA ILE A 15 -6.54 11.57 -0.34
C ILE A 15 -6.93 10.79 0.92
N GLY A 16 -6.62 9.50 0.99
CA GLY A 16 -7.06 8.62 2.06
C GLY A 16 -8.58 8.39 2.08
N MET A 17 -9.06 7.74 3.13
CA MET A 17 -10.47 7.39 3.28
C MET A 17 -10.95 7.65 4.71
N THR A 18 -12.22 8.04 4.85
CA THR A 18 -12.94 8.01 6.11
C THR A 18 -13.37 6.57 6.44
N ARG A 19 -13.84 6.35 7.67
CA ARG A 19 -14.37 5.04 8.09
C ARG A 19 -15.52 4.57 7.18
N ASP A 20 -16.42 5.46 6.84
CA ASP A 20 -17.59 5.13 6.00
C ASP A 20 -17.15 4.80 4.57
N GLU A 21 -16.20 5.55 4.01
CA GLU A 21 -15.62 5.25 2.70
C GLU A 21 -14.87 3.90 2.68
N VAL A 22 -14.18 3.54 3.76
CA VAL A 22 -13.52 2.22 3.90
C VAL A 22 -14.56 1.10 3.87
N ILE A 23 -15.64 1.22 4.64
CA ILE A 23 -16.73 0.22 4.65
C ILE A 23 -17.36 0.12 3.26
N GLU A 24 -17.59 1.24 2.62
CA GLU A 24 -18.25 1.29 1.32
C GLU A 24 -17.35 0.74 0.20
N ASN A 25 -16.08 1.11 0.17
CA ASN A 25 -15.18 0.76 -0.93
C ASN A 25 -14.45 -0.58 -0.73
N LEU A 26 -14.10 -0.95 0.51
CA LEU A 26 -13.41 -2.20 0.81
C LEU A 26 -14.35 -3.30 1.30
N GLY A 27 -15.51 -2.93 1.86
CA GLY A 27 -16.53 -3.88 2.29
C GLY A 27 -17.44 -4.36 1.16
N THR A 28 -17.34 -3.79 -0.04
CA THR A 28 -18.17 -4.12 -1.20
C THR A 28 -17.30 -4.46 -2.39
N ILE A 29 -17.48 -5.64 -2.98
CA ILE A 29 -16.72 -6.07 -4.17
C ILE A 29 -17.05 -5.17 -5.37
N ALA A 30 -16.04 -4.86 -6.16
CA ALA A 30 -16.13 -4.03 -7.37
C ALA A 30 -16.66 -2.61 -7.12
N LYS A 31 -16.41 -2.04 -5.95
CA LYS A 31 -16.71 -0.64 -5.65
C LYS A 31 -15.42 0.17 -5.56
N SER A 32 -15.43 1.36 -6.18
CA SER A 32 -14.28 2.27 -6.21
C SER A 32 -14.75 3.69 -5.94
N GLY A 33 -14.01 4.39 -5.09
CA GLY A 33 -14.19 5.84 -4.87
C GLY A 33 -13.76 6.71 -6.06
N THR A 34 -13.15 6.11 -7.09
CA THR A 34 -12.62 6.83 -8.26
C THR A 34 -13.71 7.58 -9.02
N ALA A 35 -14.90 7.01 -9.19
CA ALA A 35 -16.01 7.65 -9.89
C ALA A 35 -16.48 8.92 -9.15
N ALA A 36 -16.69 8.83 -7.84
CA ALA A 36 -17.07 9.98 -7.02
C ALA A 36 -15.97 11.05 -6.99
N PHE A 37 -14.70 10.65 -6.98
CA PHE A 37 -13.57 11.56 -7.07
C PHE A 37 -13.54 12.29 -8.42
N LEU A 38 -13.77 11.59 -9.53
CA LEU A 38 -13.88 12.18 -10.88
C LEU A 38 -15.00 13.23 -10.98
N GLU A 39 -16.14 12.97 -10.33
CA GLU A 39 -17.26 13.92 -10.30
C GLU A 39 -16.92 15.19 -9.52
N SER A 40 -16.04 15.08 -8.51
CA SER A 40 -15.58 16.22 -7.70
C SER A 40 -14.57 17.12 -8.42
N LEU A 41 -13.92 16.62 -9.47
CA LEU A 41 -12.96 17.36 -10.27
C LEU A 41 -13.68 18.29 -11.25
N THR A 42 -13.19 19.52 -11.39
CA THR A 42 -13.74 20.54 -12.30
C THR A 42 -12.75 20.92 -13.39
N GLY A 43 -13.26 21.20 -14.61
CA GLY A 43 -12.48 21.80 -15.71
C GLY A 43 -11.33 20.92 -16.19
N ASP A 44 -10.15 21.52 -16.31
CA ASP A 44 -8.97 20.89 -16.90
C ASP A 44 -8.40 19.75 -16.02
N GLN A 45 -8.62 19.79 -14.71
CA GLN A 45 -8.20 18.72 -13.79
C GLN A 45 -8.81 17.36 -14.16
N LYS A 46 -10.03 17.35 -14.70
CA LYS A 46 -10.71 16.13 -15.13
C LYS A 46 -10.06 15.52 -16.38
N LYS A 47 -9.47 16.35 -17.24
CA LYS A 47 -8.80 15.92 -18.47
C LYS A 47 -7.41 15.39 -18.20
N ASP A 48 -6.72 15.92 -17.18
CA ASP A 48 -5.34 15.59 -16.85
C ASP A 48 -5.21 14.39 -15.89
N SER A 49 -6.32 13.96 -15.27
CA SER A 49 -6.32 12.86 -14.33
C SER A 49 -6.28 11.50 -15.03
N GLN A 50 -5.12 10.88 -15.01
CA GLN A 50 -4.97 9.47 -15.40
C GLN A 50 -5.35 8.59 -14.19
N LEU A 51 -6.64 8.27 -14.07
CA LEU A 51 -7.13 7.50 -12.94
C LEU A 51 -7.05 6.00 -13.19
N ILE A 52 -6.39 5.30 -12.29
CA ILE A 52 -6.29 3.85 -12.22
C ILE A 52 -7.30 3.34 -11.18
N GLY A 53 -7.77 2.11 -11.31
CA GLY A 53 -8.63 1.48 -10.31
C GLY A 53 -10.12 1.85 -10.41
N GLN A 54 -10.60 2.23 -11.58
CA GLN A 54 -11.99 2.65 -11.80
C GLN A 54 -13.04 1.57 -11.47
N PHE A 55 -12.68 0.30 -11.56
CA PHE A 55 -13.59 -0.84 -11.38
C PHE A 55 -13.58 -1.42 -9.95
N GLY A 56 -12.65 -1.01 -9.09
CA GLY A 56 -12.57 -1.47 -7.70
C GLY A 56 -12.28 -2.96 -7.53
N VAL A 57 -11.66 -3.63 -8.51
CA VAL A 57 -11.38 -5.09 -8.46
C VAL A 57 -9.92 -5.41 -8.20
N GLY A 58 -8.99 -4.50 -8.48
CA GLY A 58 -7.55 -4.75 -8.36
C GLY A 58 -7.10 -5.04 -6.93
N PHE A 59 -7.72 -4.39 -5.94
CA PHE A 59 -7.40 -4.57 -4.53
C PHE A 59 -7.53 -6.03 -4.07
N TYR A 60 -8.57 -6.73 -4.53
CA TYR A 60 -8.83 -8.12 -4.11
C TYR A 60 -7.79 -9.13 -4.63
N SER A 61 -7.00 -8.75 -5.63
CA SER A 61 -5.87 -9.58 -6.10
C SER A 61 -4.80 -9.77 -5.02
N ALA A 62 -4.76 -8.93 -3.99
CA ALA A 62 -3.87 -9.10 -2.85
C ALA A 62 -4.05 -10.46 -2.15
N PHE A 63 -5.28 -10.97 -2.09
CA PHE A 63 -5.60 -12.24 -1.45
C PHE A 63 -5.14 -13.48 -2.26
N ILE A 64 -4.63 -13.29 -3.47
CA ILE A 64 -3.96 -14.36 -4.22
C ILE A 64 -2.65 -14.74 -3.51
N VAL A 65 -1.94 -13.77 -2.95
CA VAL A 65 -0.63 -13.95 -2.33
C VAL A 65 -0.62 -13.75 -0.81
N ALA A 66 -1.68 -13.16 -0.25
CA ALA A 66 -1.78 -12.85 1.18
C ALA A 66 -2.92 -13.61 1.86
N ASP A 67 -2.66 -14.08 3.08
CA ASP A 67 -3.67 -14.67 3.96
C ASP A 67 -4.44 -13.60 4.75
N ARG A 68 -3.82 -12.43 4.92
CA ARG A 68 -4.37 -11.31 5.65
C ARG A 68 -3.91 -10.00 5.01
N VAL A 69 -4.81 -9.04 4.97
CA VAL A 69 -4.53 -7.69 4.47
C VAL A 69 -5.01 -6.68 5.50
N GLU A 70 -4.14 -5.76 5.86
CA GLU A 70 -4.45 -4.60 6.69
C GLU A 70 -4.41 -3.32 5.85
N VAL A 71 -5.37 -2.44 6.06
CA VAL A 71 -5.44 -1.11 5.44
C VAL A 71 -5.53 -0.05 6.51
N HIS A 72 -4.48 0.74 6.67
CA HIS A 72 -4.45 1.87 7.61
C HIS A 72 -4.55 3.17 6.81
N THR A 73 -5.60 3.93 7.03
CA THR A 73 -5.90 5.11 6.22
C THR A 73 -6.46 6.27 7.04
N ARG A 74 -6.24 7.49 6.57
CA ARG A 74 -6.86 8.71 7.06
C ARG A 74 -7.15 9.66 5.91
N LYS A 75 -8.35 10.19 5.88
CA LYS A 75 -8.80 11.17 4.88
C LYS A 75 -8.04 12.49 5.02
N ALA A 76 -7.68 13.10 3.91
CA ALA A 76 -7.13 14.45 3.88
C ALA A 76 -8.11 15.45 4.49
N GLY A 77 -7.60 16.34 5.36
CA GLY A 77 -8.41 17.33 6.06
C GLY A 77 -9.04 16.85 7.37
N GLU A 78 -9.05 15.56 7.63
CA GLU A 78 -9.53 14.99 8.89
C GLU A 78 -8.44 15.01 9.97
N PRO A 79 -8.78 15.07 11.27
CA PRO A 79 -7.80 15.03 12.36
C PRO A 79 -7.11 13.67 12.47
N ALA A 80 -5.95 13.63 13.15
CA ALA A 80 -5.13 12.42 13.26
C ALA A 80 -5.86 11.24 13.93
N ASP A 81 -6.74 11.50 14.87
CA ASP A 81 -7.52 10.49 15.60
C ASP A 81 -8.69 9.91 14.78
N SER A 82 -9.00 10.48 13.60
CA SER A 82 -9.99 9.93 12.67
C SER A 82 -9.45 8.78 11.79
N GLY A 83 -8.17 8.44 11.91
CA GLY A 83 -7.59 7.31 11.21
C GLY A 83 -8.27 5.99 11.55
N VAL A 84 -8.28 5.07 10.60
CA VAL A 84 -8.92 3.76 10.73
C VAL A 84 -8.01 2.65 10.24
N MET A 85 -8.12 1.49 10.90
CA MET A 85 -7.51 0.24 10.48
C MET A 85 -8.61 -0.73 10.06
N TRP A 86 -8.54 -1.19 8.83
CA TRP A 86 -9.38 -2.26 8.28
C TRP A 86 -8.53 -3.50 8.10
N GLU A 87 -9.10 -4.66 8.40
CA GLU A 87 -8.43 -5.95 8.26
C GLU A 87 -9.39 -6.98 7.68
N SER A 88 -8.88 -7.83 6.80
CA SER A 88 -9.61 -8.99 6.27
C SER A 88 -8.67 -10.14 5.93
N HIS A 89 -9.22 -11.37 5.98
CA HIS A 89 -8.58 -12.60 5.53
C HIS A 89 -9.05 -13.05 4.14
N GLY A 90 -9.74 -12.17 3.39
CA GLY A 90 -10.24 -12.49 2.05
C GLY A 90 -11.53 -13.29 2.03
N GLU A 91 -12.14 -13.52 3.19
CA GLU A 91 -13.44 -14.12 3.36
C GLU A 91 -14.56 -13.06 3.37
N SER A 92 -15.77 -13.44 3.69
CA SER A 92 -16.92 -12.53 3.71
C SER A 92 -16.92 -11.52 4.85
N GLU A 93 -15.99 -11.62 5.78
CA GLU A 93 -15.90 -10.77 6.97
C GLU A 93 -14.65 -9.88 6.97
N PHE A 94 -14.79 -8.72 7.58
CA PHE A 94 -13.69 -7.81 7.87
C PHE A 94 -13.89 -7.17 9.23
N SER A 95 -12.81 -6.70 9.83
CA SER A 95 -12.84 -5.85 11.02
C SER A 95 -12.45 -4.42 10.65
N ILE A 96 -12.95 -3.46 11.41
CA ILE A 96 -12.56 -2.05 11.29
C ILE A 96 -12.52 -1.42 12.67
N GLU A 97 -11.41 -0.78 12.99
CA GLU A 97 -11.20 -0.12 14.27
C GLU A 97 -10.63 1.30 14.10
N PRO A 98 -10.91 2.23 15.02
CA PRO A 98 -10.23 3.50 15.05
C PRO A 98 -8.73 3.29 15.33
N ARG A 99 -7.89 3.92 14.55
CA ARG A 99 -6.43 3.93 14.76
C ARG A 99 -5.85 5.25 14.28
N ALA A 100 -5.32 6.03 15.17
CA ALA A 100 -4.72 7.33 14.85
C ALA A 100 -3.63 7.18 13.78
N ARG A 101 -3.58 8.17 12.88
CA ARG A 101 -2.59 8.27 11.82
C ARG A 101 -2.24 9.74 11.58
N ASP A 102 -0.99 10.10 11.76
CA ASP A 102 -0.53 11.49 11.67
C ASP A 102 -0.57 12.03 10.23
N GLU A 103 -0.32 11.17 9.26
CA GLU A 103 -0.29 11.54 7.84
C GLU A 103 -1.58 11.12 7.11
N ARG A 104 -2.02 11.93 6.15
CA ARG A 104 -3.07 11.54 5.20
C ARG A 104 -2.59 10.40 4.30
N GLY A 105 -3.51 9.72 3.66
CA GLY A 105 -3.22 8.67 2.68
C GLY A 105 -3.49 7.28 3.22
N THR A 106 -2.95 6.28 2.55
CA THR A 106 -3.27 4.88 2.82
C THR A 106 -2.01 4.03 2.86
N SER A 107 -1.92 3.12 3.82
CA SER A 107 -0.92 2.05 3.85
C SER A 107 -1.63 0.71 3.82
N ILE A 108 -1.22 -0.16 2.90
CA ILE A 108 -1.74 -1.51 2.75
C ILE A 108 -0.61 -2.48 3.08
N THR A 109 -0.81 -3.33 4.08
CA THR A 109 0.14 -4.36 4.47
C THR A 109 -0.42 -5.73 4.13
N LEU A 110 0.32 -6.45 3.29
CA LEU A 110 0.04 -7.81 2.88
C LEU A 110 0.83 -8.76 3.78
N PHE A 111 0.15 -9.66 4.48
CA PHE A 111 0.76 -10.78 5.19
C PHE A 111 0.74 -11.98 4.26
N LEU A 112 1.90 -12.31 3.71
CA LEU A 112 2.02 -13.29 2.64
C LEU A 112 1.72 -14.71 3.12
N LYS A 113 1.12 -15.50 2.23
CA LYS A 113 0.95 -16.94 2.42
C LYS A 113 2.31 -17.63 2.56
N PRO A 114 2.41 -18.76 3.26
CA PRO A 114 3.69 -19.47 3.46
C PRO A 114 4.40 -19.83 2.16
N ASP A 115 3.67 -20.12 1.08
CA ASP A 115 4.19 -20.45 -0.24
C ASP A 115 4.46 -19.21 -1.13
N CYS A 116 4.18 -18.00 -0.62
CA CYS A 116 4.36 -16.73 -1.32
C CYS A 116 5.39 -15.80 -0.67
N THR A 117 6.10 -16.24 0.37
CA THR A 117 7.06 -15.41 1.12
C THR A 117 8.25 -14.94 0.28
N ASP A 118 8.56 -15.62 -0.81
CA ASP A 118 9.59 -15.23 -1.77
C ASP A 118 9.22 -13.94 -2.55
N PHE A 119 7.97 -13.48 -2.50
CA PHE A 119 7.60 -12.15 -3.00
C PHE A 119 8.10 -11.01 -2.10
N ALA A 120 8.42 -11.25 -0.83
CA ALA A 120 9.03 -10.26 0.06
C ALA A 120 10.54 -10.09 -0.21
N ASP A 121 10.91 -9.99 -1.48
CA ASP A 121 12.28 -9.82 -1.95
C ASP A 121 12.39 -8.54 -2.80
N ASP A 122 13.38 -7.69 -2.47
CA ASP A 122 13.58 -6.39 -3.09
C ASP A 122 13.77 -6.47 -4.59
N TRP A 123 14.58 -7.39 -5.03
CA TRP A 123 14.88 -7.54 -6.45
C TRP A 123 13.64 -7.99 -7.23
N ARG A 124 12.89 -8.93 -6.66
CA ARG A 124 11.67 -9.45 -7.27
C ARG A 124 10.60 -8.37 -7.40
N VAL A 125 10.36 -7.61 -6.32
CA VAL A 125 9.39 -6.50 -6.34
C VAL A 125 9.81 -5.42 -7.33
N ARG A 126 11.08 -5.03 -7.37
CA ARG A 126 11.59 -4.06 -8.35
C ARG A 126 11.37 -4.54 -9.78
N SER A 127 11.62 -5.81 -10.04
CA SER A 127 11.45 -6.40 -11.38
C SER A 127 9.99 -6.38 -11.81
N VAL A 128 9.06 -6.69 -10.90
CA VAL A 128 7.60 -6.63 -11.15
C VAL A 128 7.15 -5.19 -11.41
N ILE A 129 7.56 -4.24 -10.59
CA ILE A 129 7.23 -2.82 -10.75
C ILE A 129 7.74 -2.34 -12.11
N LYS A 130 8.99 -2.59 -12.45
CA LYS A 130 9.59 -2.20 -13.72
C LYS A 130 8.86 -2.80 -14.92
N LYS A 131 8.46 -4.07 -14.81
CA LYS A 131 7.78 -4.78 -15.92
C LYS A 131 6.34 -4.31 -16.16
N TYR A 132 5.60 -4.03 -15.08
CA TYR A 132 4.15 -3.82 -15.16
C TYR A 132 3.69 -2.39 -14.83
N SER A 133 4.53 -1.58 -14.21
CA SER A 133 4.17 -0.25 -13.70
C SER A 133 5.12 0.85 -14.17
N ASP A 134 5.98 0.60 -15.14
CA ASP A 134 6.95 1.58 -15.65
C ASP A 134 6.29 2.77 -16.38
N HIS A 135 5.05 2.59 -16.80
CA HIS A 135 4.28 3.59 -17.54
C HIS A 135 3.38 4.47 -16.67
N ILE A 136 3.30 4.21 -15.36
CA ILE A 136 2.47 5.04 -14.47
C ILE A 136 3.14 6.38 -14.19
N SER A 137 2.32 7.43 -14.09
CA SER A 137 2.80 8.80 -13.86
C SER A 137 3.19 9.10 -12.40
N VAL A 138 2.92 8.17 -11.50
CA VAL A 138 3.22 8.30 -10.07
C VAL A 138 4.57 7.64 -9.77
N PRO A 139 5.52 8.32 -9.09
CA PRO A 139 6.79 7.72 -8.71
C PRO A 139 6.56 6.59 -7.69
N VAL A 140 7.23 5.45 -7.91
CA VAL A 140 7.27 4.33 -6.97
C VAL A 140 8.64 4.33 -6.30
N GLU A 141 8.64 4.50 -4.97
CA GLU A 141 9.86 4.57 -4.17
C GLU A 141 10.01 3.29 -3.33
N MET A 142 11.25 2.86 -3.15
CA MET A 142 11.59 1.74 -2.27
C MET A 142 12.77 2.14 -1.38
N LEU A 143 12.77 1.69 -0.13
CA LEU A 143 13.90 1.86 0.76
C LEU A 143 15.17 1.25 0.13
N LYS A 144 16.27 2.00 0.19
CA LYS A 144 17.58 1.47 -0.21
C LYS A 144 18.03 0.44 0.83
N PRO A 145 18.53 -0.73 0.43
CA PRO A 145 19.17 -1.63 1.37
C PRO A 145 20.30 -0.88 2.08
N ALA A 146 20.44 -1.08 3.40
CA ALA A 146 21.60 -0.58 4.12
C ALA A 146 22.87 -1.14 3.46
N ALA A 147 23.85 -0.27 3.17
CA ALA A 147 25.15 -0.75 2.75
C ALA A 147 25.70 -1.68 3.84
N PRO A 148 26.30 -2.82 3.49
CA PRO A 148 27.00 -3.63 4.47
C PRO A 148 28.01 -2.73 5.20
N ALA A 149 28.03 -2.82 6.54
CA ALA A 149 29.04 -2.15 7.32
C ALA A 149 30.39 -2.54 6.74
N ALA A 150 31.23 -1.57 6.39
CA ALA A 150 32.60 -1.85 6.03
C ALA A 150 33.22 -2.48 7.29
N ASP A 151 33.62 -3.73 7.19
CA ASP A 151 34.51 -4.34 8.18
C ASP A 151 35.78 -3.48 8.14
N ASP A 152 36.04 -2.72 9.21
CA ASP A 152 37.32 -2.12 9.48
C ASP A 152 38.30 -3.29 9.65
N GLU A 153 38.96 -3.68 8.56
CA GLU A 153 40.18 -4.48 8.65
C GLU A 153 41.20 -3.63 9.40
N GLU A 154 41.27 -3.87 10.69
CA GLU A 154 42.38 -3.44 11.51
C GLU A 154 43.65 -4.02 10.92
N SER A 155 44.38 -3.22 10.19
CA SER A 155 45.74 -3.52 9.77
C SER A 155 46.61 -3.55 11.00
N ASP A 156 46.83 -4.72 11.54
CA ASP A 156 47.88 -4.99 12.55
C ASP A 156 49.24 -5.02 11.83
N GLU A 157 49.83 -3.81 11.70
CA GLU A 157 51.24 -3.66 11.42
C GLU A 157 51.97 -3.86 12.73
N THR A 158 52.48 -5.05 12.94
CA THR A 158 53.54 -5.29 13.91
C THR A 158 54.89 -5.40 13.19
N GLU A 159 55.80 -4.52 13.65
CA GLU A 159 57.25 -4.52 13.38
C GLU A 159 57.93 -5.89 13.59
#